data_076daa88903fed51d1dcbff49b382a01
#
_entry.id   076daa88903fed51d1dcbff49b382a01
#
_cell.length_a   1.000
_cell.length_b   1.000
_cell.length_c   1.000
_cell.angle_alpha   90.00
_cell.angle_beta   90.00
_cell.angle_gamma   90.00
#
_symmetry.space_group_name_H-M   'P 1'
#
loop_
_entity.id
_entity.type
_entity.pdbx_description
1 polymer ?
#
loop_
_entity_poly.entity_id
_entity_poly.type
_entity_poly.pdbx_seq_one_letter_code
_entity_poly.pdbx_strand_id
1 'polypeptide(L)'
;MFFTKKKAIILIIICSIFFILTYNDVRSEEIKEISGNAQIIDGDTIKINSKKIRLYGIDAPEFKQMCKKPYLTIIFFTFTKDYPCGKISTQKLQKKINNKVITCKILDVDRYKRLIGECYKRNLNLNSWLVSNGYAVAYRKYS
;
A
#
# COMPACT_ATOMS: atom_id res chain seq x y z
N MET A 1 -6.57 23.89 59.26
CA MET A 1 -7.26 24.05 57.99
C MET A 1 -6.33 24.14 56.79
N PHE A 2 -5.03 24.42 56.92
CA PHE A 2 -4.06 24.51 55.82
C PHE A 2 -3.47 23.16 55.37
N PHE A 3 -3.45 22.14 56.22
CA PHE A 3 -2.84 20.82 55.93
C PHE A 3 -3.65 19.96 54.97
N THR A 4 -4.96 20.13 54.88
CA THR A 4 -5.86 19.38 54.01
C THR A 4 -5.75 19.87 52.55
N LYS A 5 -5.58 21.17 52.31
CA LYS A 5 -5.46 21.76 50.97
C LYS A 5 -4.18 21.31 50.25
N LYS A 6 -3.05 21.23 50.98
CA LYS A 6 -1.79 20.72 50.41
C LYS A 6 -1.84 19.28 49.97
N LYS A 7 -2.50 18.40 50.75
CA LYS A 7 -2.68 16.98 50.39
C LYS A 7 -3.56 16.82 49.15
N ALA A 8 -4.63 17.63 49.01
CA ALA A 8 -5.48 17.60 47.83
C ALA A 8 -4.75 18.05 46.56
N ILE A 9 -3.92 19.08 46.65
CA ILE A 9 -3.11 19.56 45.49
C ILE A 9 -2.12 18.48 45.05
N ILE A 10 -1.42 17.83 45.99
CA ILE A 10 -0.48 16.73 45.68
C ILE A 10 -1.19 15.58 45.00
N LEU A 11 -2.39 15.21 45.46
CA LEU A 11 -3.19 14.13 44.87
C LEU A 11 -3.58 14.45 43.41
N ILE A 12 -3.99 15.69 43.13
CA ILE A 12 -4.35 16.15 41.78
C ILE A 12 -3.15 16.09 40.84
N ILE A 13 -1.97 16.52 41.33
CA ILE A 13 -0.72 16.47 40.55
C ILE A 13 -0.33 15.02 40.22
N ILE A 14 -0.45 14.10 41.19
CA ILE A 14 -0.15 12.68 40.97
C ILE A 14 -1.14 12.06 39.97
N CYS A 15 -2.44 12.36 40.08
CA CYS A 15 -3.43 11.91 39.09
C CYS A 15 -3.20 12.46 37.70
N SER A 16 -2.80 13.73 37.58
CA SER A 16 -2.50 14.34 36.27
C SER A 16 -1.25 13.72 35.63
N ILE A 17 -0.22 13.48 36.42
CA ILE A 17 1.00 12.79 35.95
C ILE A 17 0.70 11.35 35.54
N PHE A 18 -0.09 10.63 36.31
CA PHE A 18 -0.52 9.28 35.99
C PHE A 18 -1.34 9.25 34.69
N PHE A 19 -2.24 10.21 34.50
CA PHE A 19 -3.03 10.37 33.27
C PHE A 19 -2.16 10.70 32.05
N ILE A 20 -1.14 11.54 32.22
CA ILE A 20 -0.17 11.85 31.15
C ILE A 20 0.68 10.63 30.81
N LEU A 21 1.11 9.84 31.79
CA LEU A 21 1.91 8.63 31.58
C LEU A 21 1.10 7.53 30.87
N THR A 22 -0.18 7.36 31.20
CA THR A 22 -1.06 6.38 30.53
C THR A 22 -1.47 6.85 29.12
N TYR A 23 -1.54 8.15 28.87
CA TYR A 23 -1.90 8.70 27.55
C TYR A 23 -0.79 8.52 26.50
N ASN A 24 0.47 8.41 26.91
CA ASN A 24 1.60 8.22 26.00
C ASN A 24 1.81 6.76 25.57
N ASP A 25 1.07 5.79 26.12
CA ASP A 25 1.27 4.37 25.81
C ASP A 25 0.35 3.83 24.68
N VAL A 26 -0.48 4.71 24.09
CA VAL A 26 -1.18 4.43 22.84
C VAL A 26 -0.24 4.74 21.67
N ARG A 27 0.93 4.10 21.64
CA ARG A 27 1.74 3.99 20.43
C ARG A 27 0.94 3.15 19.44
N SER A 28 0.49 3.76 18.35
CA SER A 28 -0.02 2.99 17.22
C SER A 28 1.07 1.97 16.84
N GLU A 29 0.77 0.68 17.00
CA GLU A 29 1.64 -0.38 16.50
C GLU A 29 1.89 -0.12 15.03
N GLU A 30 3.12 0.25 14.69
CA GLU A 30 3.55 0.45 13.31
C GLU A 30 3.47 -0.91 12.62
N ILE A 31 2.52 -1.06 11.71
CA ILE A 31 2.33 -2.33 10.99
C ILE A 31 3.54 -2.53 10.09
N LYS A 32 4.49 -3.35 10.54
CA LYS A 32 5.71 -3.67 9.79
C LYS A 32 5.47 -4.71 8.70
N GLU A 33 4.53 -5.61 8.90
CA GLU A 33 4.18 -6.68 7.96
C GLU A 33 2.69 -7.02 8.03
N ILE A 34 2.11 -7.36 6.90
CA ILE A 34 0.74 -7.84 6.81
C ILE A 34 0.66 -9.02 5.86
N SER A 35 0.01 -10.11 6.29
CA SER A 35 -0.17 -11.33 5.51
C SER A 35 -1.64 -11.73 5.44
N GLY A 36 -2.05 -12.28 4.31
CA GLY A 36 -3.41 -12.78 4.12
C GLY A 36 -3.79 -12.97 2.65
N ASN A 37 -5.04 -13.33 2.43
CA ASN A 37 -5.60 -13.40 1.10
C ASN A 37 -5.81 -11.98 0.55
N ALA A 38 -5.22 -11.73 -0.61
CA ALA A 38 -5.29 -10.42 -1.25
C ALA A 38 -6.49 -10.32 -2.20
N GLN A 39 -7.30 -9.29 -2.03
CA GLN A 39 -8.27 -8.82 -3.01
C GLN A 39 -7.59 -7.76 -3.89
N ILE A 40 -7.65 -7.92 -5.21
CA ILE A 40 -7.03 -6.99 -6.15
C ILE A 40 -8.01 -5.85 -6.42
N ILE A 41 -7.55 -4.61 -6.27
CA ILE A 41 -8.32 -3.39 -6.58
C ILE A 41 -7.99 -2.95 -8.02
N ASP A 42 -6.69 -2.80 -8.30
CA ASP A 42 -6.15 -2.48 -9.63
C ASP A 42 -4.74 -3.08 -9.82
N GLY A 43 -4.00 -2.63 -10.84
CA GLY A 43 -2.70 -3.20 -11.18
C GLY A 43 -1.59 -2.94 -10.17
N ASP A 44 -1.75 -1.99 -9.24
CA ASP A 44 -0.76 -1.64 -8.23
C ASP A 44 -1.33 -1.48 -6.81
N THR A 45 -2.60 -1.81 -6.61
CA THR A 45 -3.25 -1.68 -5.32
C THR A 45 -4.01 -2.97 -4.96
N ILE A 46 -3.70 -3.53 -3.79
CA ILE A 46 -4.35 -4.71 -3.24
C ILE A 46 -4.97 -4.42 -1.87
N LYS A 47 -5.83 -5.30 -1.40
CA LYS A 47 -6.43 -5.22 -0.07
C LYS A 47 -6.21 -6.52 0.68
N ILE A 48 -5.64 -6.46 1.87
CA ILE A 48 -5.44 -7.59 2.80
C ILE A 48 -6.02 -7.19 4.16
N ASN A 49 -6.84 -8.05 4.77
CA ASN A 49 -7.44 -7.81 6.09
C ASN A 49 -8.05 -6.40 6.22
N SER A 50 -8.83 -5.98 5.21
CA SER A 50 -9.47 -4.65 5.13
C SER A 50 -8.50 -3.46 4.96
N LYS A 51 -7.19 -3.65 4.96
CA LYS A 51 -6.18 -2.62 4.71
C LYS A 51 -5.87 -2.53 3.22
N LYS A 52 -5.91 -1.32 2.66
CA LYS A 52 -5.46 -1.04 1.28
C LYS A 52 -3.96 -0.88 1.27
N ILE A 53 -3.28 -1.55 0.36
CA ILE A 53 -1.82 -1.53 0.20
C ILE A 53 -1.51 -1.14 -1.23
N ARG A 54 -0.83 -0.01 -1.42
CA ARG A 54 -0.24 0.38 -2.71
C ARG A 54 1.14 -0.27 -2.83
N LEU A 55 1.38 -0.91 -3.94
CA LEU A 55 2.66 -1.55 -4.22
C LEU A 55 3.76 -0.49 -4.41
N TYR A 56 4.79 -0.56 -3.58
CA TYR A 56 5.89 0.42 -3.56
C TYR A 56 6.69 0.42 -4.84
N GLY A 57 7.11 1.63 -5.28
CA GLY A 57 8.06 1.81 -6.37
C GLY A 57 7.54 1.51 -7.77
N ILE A 58 6.23 1.29 -7.93
CA ILE A 58 5.63 1.01 -9.24
C ILE A 58 4.39 1.87 -9.47
N ASP A 59 4.03 1.99 -10.74
CA ASP A 59 2.78 2.61 -11.18
C ASP A 59 2.18 1.77 -12.31
N ALA A 60 0.95 1.31 -12.11
CA ALA A 60 0.23 0.51 -13.09
C ALA A 60 -0.93 1.31 -13.68
N PRO A 61 -1.35 0.99 -14.90
CA PRO A 61 -2.54 1.62 -15.48
C PRO A 61 -3.77 1.34 -14.62
N GLU A 62 -4.58 2.38 -14.38
CA GLU A 62 -5.87 2.26 -13.68
C GLU A 62 -6.78 1.25 -14.36
N PHE A 63 -7.63 0.52 -13.62
CA PHE A 63 -8.43 -0.60 -14.14
C PHE A 63 -9.17 -0.29 -15.45
N LYS A 64 -9.74 0.93 -15.59
CA LYS A 64 -10.49 1.37 -16.78
C LYS A 64 -9.61 2.02 -17.84
N GLN A 65 -8.31 2.16 -17.62
CA GLN A 65 -7.41 2.87 -18.53
C GLN A 65 -7.22 2.08 -19.83
N MET A 66 -7.30 2.81 -20.94
CA MET A 66 -6.96 2.35 -22.28
C MET A 66 -5.58 2.87 -22.66
N CYS A 67 -4.77 2.05 -23.30
CA CYS A 67 -3.45 2.40 -23.79
C CYS A 67 -3.40 2.18 -25.31
N LYS A 68 -2.47 2.85 -25.98
CA LYS A 68 -2.23 2.68 -27.41
C LYS A 68 -1.02 1.77 -27.65
N LYS A 69 -1.14 0.84 -28.58
CA LYS A 69 -0.02 0.05 -29.07
C LYS A 69 0.11 0.17 -30.59
N PRO A 70 1.32 0.25 -31.13
CA PRO A 70 1.51 0.21 -32.56
C PRO A 70 1.07 -1.17 -33.08
N TYR A 71 0.41 -1.22 -34.22
CA TYR A 71 0.04 -2.47 -34.91
C TYR A 71 0.51 -2.52 -36.36
N LEU A 72 0.78 -1.35 -36.97
CA LEU A 72 1.30 -1.23 -38.33
C LEU A 72 2.14 0.03 -38.44
N THR A 73 3.31 -0.09 -39.06
CA THR A 73 4.17 1.04 -39.40
C THR A 73 4.48 0.97 -40.90
N ILE A 74 4.12 2.04 -41.63
CA ILE A 74 4.40 2.18 -43.06
C ILE A 74 5.26 3.43 -43.23
N ILE A 75 6.52 3.25 -43.67
CA ILE A 75 7.51 4.33 -43.85
C ILE A 75 7.64 5.16 -42.56
N PHE A 76 6.99 6.35 -42.49
CA PHE A 76 7.04 7.27 -41.37
C PHE A 76 5.73 7.31 -40.57
N PHE A 77 4.71 6.55 -40.97
CA PHE A 77 3.39 6.56 -40.33
C PHE A 77 3.21 5.31 -39.46
N THR A 78 2.95 5.52 -38.17
CA THR A 78 2.64 4.43 -37.24
C THR A 78 1.15 4.48 -36.88
N PHE A 79 0.42 3.43 -37.24
CA PHE A 79 -0.96 3.22 -36.83
C PHE A 79 -1.01 2.56 -35.46
N THR A 80 -1.84 3.06 -34.57
CA THR A 80 -1.98 2.55 -33.21
C THR A 80 -3.37 2.00 -33.00
N LYS A 81 -3.48 1.00 -32.13
CA LYS A 81 -4.75 0.41 -31.70
C LYS A 81 -4.86 0.53 -30.18
N ASP A 82 -6.06 0.90 -29.74
CA ASP A 82 -6.36 0.95 -28.30
C ASP A 82 -6.52 -0.45 -27.71
N TYR A 83 -6.06 -0.63 -26.48
CA TYR A 83 -6.23 -1.88 -25.74
C TYR A 83 -6.41 -1.61 -24.24
N PRO A 84 -7.15 -2.46 -23.49
CA PRO A 84 -7.48 -2.24 -22.09
C PRO A 84 -6.30 -2.60 -21.16
N CYS A 85 -5.25 -1.76 -21.16
CA CYS A 85 -4.02 -2.02 -20.41
C CYS A 85 -4.26 -2.15 -18.90
N GLY A 86 -5.13 -1.32 -18.31
CA GLY A 86 -5.43 -1.40 -16.89
C GLY A 86 -6.12 -2.69 -16.49
N LYS A 87 -7.13 -3.12 -17.29
CA LYS A 87 -7.79 -4.40 -17.09
C LYS A 87 -6.81 -5.57 -17.21
N ILE A 88 -5.88 -5.50 -18.19
CA ILE A 88 -4.86 -6.54 -18.40
C ILE A 88 -3.92 -6.60 -17.20
N SER A 89 -3.38 -5.47 -16.73
CA SER A 89 -2.50 -5.42 -15.56
C SER A 89 -3.16 -6.04 -14.33
N THR A 90 -4.38 -5.60 -14.00
CA THR A 90 -5.17 -6.10 -12.87
C THR A 90 -5.42 -7.62 -12.96
N GLN A 91 -5.85 -8.11 -14.14
CA GLN A 91 -6.10 -9.54 -14.35
C GLN A 91 -4.82 -10.38 -14.26
N LYS A 92 -3.70 -9.86 -14.74
CA LYS A 92 -2.41 -10.55 -14.65
C LYS A 92 -1.93 -10.65 -13.21
N LEU A 93 -2.08 -9.59 -12.41
CA LEU A 93 -1.80 -9.63 -10.98
C LEU A 93 -2.71 -10.64 -10.27
N GLN A 94 -4.02 -10.61 -10.53
CA GLN A 94 -4.98 -11.54 -9.95
C GLN A 94 -4.63 -13.00 -10.28
N LYS A 95 -4.34 -13.29 -11.55
CA LYS A 95 -3.90 -14.64 -11.98
C LYS A 95 -2.58 -15.05 -11.32
N LYS A 96 -1.65 -14.11 -11.15
CA LYS A 96 -0.36 -14.40 -10.50
C LYS A 96 -0.54 -14.74 -9.03
N ILE A 97 -1.37 -14.01 -8.32
CA ILE A 97 -1.69 -14.28 -6.90
C ILE A 97 -2.45 -15.60 -6.75
N ASN A 98 -3.45 -15.86 -7.57
CA ASN A 98 -4.21 -17.13 -7.62
C ASN A 98 -4.66 -17.60 -6.23
N ASN A 99 -5.34 -16.73 -5.47
CA ASN A 99 -5.86 -16.99 -4.12
C ASN A 99 -4.83 -17.51 -3.10
N LYS A 100 -3.54 -17.27 -3.34
CA LYS A 100 -2.49 -17.62 -2.38
C LYS A 100 -2.29 -16.49 -1.39
N VAL A 101 -1.84 -16.82 -0.19
CA VAL A 101 -1.44 -15.86 0.82
C VAL A 101 -0.34 -14.97 0.27
N ILE A 102 -0.52 -13.66 0.46
CA ILE A 102 0.44 -12.62 0.12
C ILE A 102 0.93 -11.99 1.41
N THR A 103 2.23 -11.78 1.50
CA THR A 103 2.89 -11.10 2.61
C THR A 103 3.46 -9.78 2.11
N CYS A 104 3.11 -8.68 2.75
CA CYS A 104 3.61 -7.34 2.39
C CYS A 104 4.41 -6.75 3.55
N LYS A 105 5.66 -6.36 3.27
CA LYS A 105 6.46 -5.51 4.15
C LYS A 105 6.01 -4.07 3.97
N ILE A 106 5.56 -3.45 5.04
CA ILE A 106 5.05 -2.08 5.00
C ILE A 106 6.22 -1.13 5.21
N LEU A 107 6.35 -0.17 4.32
CA LEU A 107 7.44 0.81 4.29
C LEU A 107 6.95 2.19 4.73
N ASP A 108 5.69 2.55 4.40
CA ASP A 108 5.15 3.89 4.66
C ASP A 108 3.62 3.88 4.61
N VAL A 109 3.02 5.03 4.89
CA VAL A 109 1.58 5.30 4.73
C VAL A 109 1.39 6.57 3.91
N ASP A 110 0.62 6.50 2.84
CA ASP A 110 0.38 7.68 2.00
C ASP A 110 -0.64 8.66 2.60
N ARG A 111 -0.76 9.83 1.98
CA ARG A 111 -1.72 10.88 2.37
C ARG A 111 -3.19 10.42 2.32
N TYR A 112 -3.50 9.35 1.62
CA TYR A 112 -4.82 8.74 1.53
C TYR A 112 -5.03 7.61 2.54
N LYS A 113 -4.10 7.45 3.50
CA LYS A 113 -4.09 6.40 4.52
C LYS A 113 -4.00 4.97 3.95
N ARG A 114 -3.48 4.82 2.71
CA ARG A 114 -3.10 3.50 2.20
C ARG A 114 -1.72 3.15 2.72
N LEU A 115 -1.53 1.89 3.09
CA LEU A 115 -0.20 1.36 3.37
C LEU A 115 0.60 1.32 2.06
N ILE A 116 1.88 1.63 2.11
CA ILE A 116 2.81 1.48 0.99
C ILE A 116 3.73 0.32 1.33
N GLY A 117 3.86 -0.66 0.42
CA GLY A 117 4.65 -1.84 0.75
C GLY A 117 5.17 -2.65 -0.42
N GLU A 118 6.16 -3.47 -0.12
CA GLU A 118 6.64 -4.52 -1.01
C GLU A 118 5.92 -5.82 -0.71
N CYS A 119 5.27 -6.39 -1.71
CA CYS A 119 4.40 -7.54 -1.54
C CYS A 119 5.00 -8.79 -2.22
N TYR A 120 4.88 -9.91 -1.52
CA TYR A 120 5.50 -11.17 -1.91
C TYR A 120 4.47 -12.30 -1.95
N LYS A 121 4.56 -13.12 -2.99
CA LYS A 121 3.96 -14.45 -3.04
C LYS A 121 5.05 -15.48 -2.80
N ARG A 122 5.16 -16.02 -1.57
CA ARG A 122 6.34 -16.78 -1.16
C ARG A 122 7.61 -15.92 -1.36
N ASN A 123 8.57 -16.38 -2.18
CA ASN A 123 9.82 -15.66 -2.47
C ASN A 123 9.74 -14.72 -3.69
N LEU A 124 8.59 -14.64 -4.36
CA LEU A 124 8.43 -13.79 -5.54
C LEU A 124 7.97 -12.39 -5.14
N ASN A 125 8.80 -11.38 -5.37
CA ASN A 125 8.42 -9.97 -5.25
C ASN A 125 7.44 -9.60 -6.39
N LEU A 126 6.19 -9.27 -6.02
CA LEU A 126 5.12 -8.95 -6.98
C LEU A 126 5.35 -7.60 -7.65
N ASN A 127 5.93 -6.62 -6.92
CA ASN A 127 6.22 -5.29 -7.45
C ASN A 127 7.22 -5.42 -8.62
N SER A 128 8.34 -6.09 -8.41
CA SER A 128 9.35 -6.34 -9.44
C SER A 128 8.81 -7.19 -10.58
N TRP A 129 7.98 -8.20 -10.27
CA TRP A 129 7.37 -9.06 -11.28
C TRP A 129 6.46 -8.28 -12.24
N LEU A 130 5.65 -7.33 -11.73
CA LEU A 130 4.78 -6.49 -12.55
C LEU A 130 5.58 -5.64 -13.54
N VAL A 131 6.66 -5.01 -13.08
CA VAL A 131 7.54 -4.18 -13.92
C VAL A 131 8.26 -5.04 -14.96
N SER A 132 8.86 -6.16 -14.55
CA SER A 132 9.61 -7.06 -15.44
C SER A 132 8.77 -7.65 -16.58
N ASN A 133 7.44 -7.77 -16.36
CA ASN A 133 6.51 -8.28 -17.36
C ASN A 133 5.75 -7.19 -18.12
N GLY A 134 6.09 -5.91 -17.91
CA GLY A 134 5.47 -4.77 -18.59
C GLY A 134 4.02 -4.50 -18.19
N TYR A 135 3.59 -4.94 -17.00
CA TYR A 135 2.25 -4.68 -16.46
C TYR A 135 2.21 -3.40 -15.61
N ALA A 136 3.35 -2.89 -15.18
CA ALA A 136 3.54 -1.64 -14.49
C ALA A 136 4.84 -0.99 -14.93
N VAL A 137 5.01 0.30 -14.66
CA VAL A 137 6.29 1.02 -14.84
C VAL A 137 6.93 1.26 -13.47
N ALA A 138 8.27 1.35 -13.45
CA ALA A 138 8.99 1.75 -12.24
C ALA A 138 8.73 3.24 -11.95
N TYR A 139 8.31 3.55 -10.72
CA TYR A 139 8.02 4.91 -10.29
C TYR A 139 9.18 5.45 -9.46
N ARG A 140 10.08 6.19 -10.11
CA ARG A 140 11.37 6.65 -9.54
C ARG A 140 11.26 7.72 -8.45
N LYS A 141 10.09 8.29 -8.18
CA LYS A 141 9.94 9.35 -7.16
C LYS A 141 10.16 8.85 -5.72
N TYR A 142 10.14 7.54 -5.52
CA TYR A 142 10.32 6.87 -4.22
C TYR A 142 11.45 5.84 -4.21
N SER A 143 12.35 5.86 -5.20
CA SER A 143 13.55 5.01 -5.26
C SER A 143 14.79 5.82 -4.95
#